data_30c47cdaf911802390d9ea61b9ee0399
#
_entry.id   30c47cdaf911802390d9ea61b9ee0399
#
_cell.length_a   1.000
_cell.length_b   1.000
_cell.length_c   1.000
_cell.angle_alpha   90.00
_cell.angle_beta   90.00
_cell.angle_gamma   90.00
#
_symmetry.space_group_name_H-M   'P 1'
#
loop_
_entity.id
_entity.type
_entity.pdbx_description
1 polymer ?
#
loop_
_entity_poly.entity_id
_entity_poly.type
_entity_poly.pdbx_seq_one_letter_code
_entity_poly.pdbx_strand_id
1 'polypeptide(L)'
;MSVLNVKDLSHGFGDRAIFNNVSFRLLKGEHVGLVGANGEGKSTFMNIVTGKLKPDEGKVEWSRKVRVGYLDQHAVLQKGTTMRDALSTAFQYLFDAESEINELYAKMGDEGADIDALLAEVGELQETLDSNDFYQINSKVEEVARGLGLDDVGLDRDVDDLSGGQRTKVLLAKLLLEKPEILLLDEPTNYLDEQHIEWLKRYLQEYENAFILISHDIPFLNNVVNLIYHMENQELNRYVGDYDNFLNIYEMKKQQLESAYKRQQQEIANLKDFVARNKASVATRNMAMSRQKKLDKMEIIELGKEKPKPEFNFKEARTASRYIFTAEDLVIGYNEPLSRPLNLKMERGQKIAFVGANGIGKSTLLKSILGLIDPISGKVERGEYQHIGYFEQEVKQSNYNTCIEEIWSEFPSMNQAEVRAALAKCGLTTKHIESKVE
;
A
#
# COMPACT_ATOMS: atom_id res chain seq x y z
N MET A 1 21.96 15.91 2.48
CA MET A 1 22.21 15.82 1.04
C MET A 1 21.00 15.16 0.38
N SER A 2 20.56 15.61 -0.80
CA SER A 2 19.42 14.98 -1.48
C SER A 2 19.84 13.62 -2.04
N VAL A 3 19.07 12.57 -1.74
CA VAL A 3 19.33 11.21 -2.23
C VAL A 3 18.46 10.88 -3.44
N LEU A 4 17.24 11.47 -3.51
CA LEU A 4 16.35 11.40 -4.65
C LEU A 4 15.80 12.80 -4.95
N ASN A 5 15.74 13.18 -6.22
CA ASN A 5 15.15 14.41 -6.70
C ASN A 5 14.33 14.15 -7.96
N VAL A 6 13.03 14.41 -7.87
CA VAL A 6 12.08 14.33 -8.99
C VAL A 6 11.66 15.74 -9.34
N LYS A 7 11.78 16.12 -10.61
CA LYS A 7 11.49 17.48 -11.09
C LYS A 7 10.48 17.43 -12.24
N ASP A 8 9.48 18.28 -12.12
CA ASP A 8 8.52 18.61 -13.17
C ASP A 8 7.88 17.34 -13.80
N LEU A 9 7.58 16.35 -12.93
CA LEU A 9 7.07 15.06 -13.34
C LEU A 9 5.62 15.18 -13.80
N SER A 10 5.36 14.76 -15.04
CA SER A 10 4.02 14.59 -15.58
C SER A 10 3.87 13.17 -16.14
N HIS A 11 2.74 12.54 -15.86
CA HIS A 11 2.44 11.20 -16.36
C HIS A 11 0.94 10.93 -16.36
N GLY A 12 0.47 10.16 -17.37
CA GLY A 12 -0.91 9.76 -17.52
C GLY A 12 -1.08 8.42 -18.22
N PHE A 13 -2.27 7.86 -18.12
CA PHE A 13 -2.69 6.67 -18.86
C PHE A 13 -3.85 7.02 -19.79
N GLY A 14 -3.59 7.05 -21.10
CA GLY A 14 -4.56 7.51 -22.08
C GLY A 14 -5.02 8.94 -21.76
N ASP A 15 -6.34 9.16 -21.63
CA ASP A 15 -6.91 10.49 -21.32
C ASP A 15 -6.88 10.87 -19.83
N ARG A 16 -6.31 10.02 -18.96
CA ARG A 16 -6.26 10.26 -17.53
C ARG A 16 -4.87 10.73 -17.12
N ALA A 17 -4.72 12.02 -16.84
CA ALA A 17 -3.54 12.54 -16.16
C ALA A 17 -3.52 12.05 -14.69
N ILE A 18 -2.36 11.54 -14.27
CA ILE A 18 -2.10 11.09 -12.89
C ILE A 18 -1.27 12.14 -12.16
N PHE A 19 -0.25 12.66 -12.82
CA PHE A 19 0.63 13.73 -12.31
C PHE A 19 0.68 14.87 -13.29
N ASN A 20 0.70 16.09 -12.79
CA ASN A 20 0.86 17.29 -13.58
C ASN A 20 1.92 18.18 -12.92
N ASN A 21 3.12 18.18 -13.51
CA ASN A 21 4.25 19.00 -13.06
C ASN A 21 4.57 18.87 -11.56
N VAL A 22 4.61 17.63 -11.03
CA VAL A 22 4.91 17.38 -9.63
C VAL A 22 6.40 17.28 -9.37
N SER A 23 6.83 17.77 -8.22
CA SER A 23 8.21 17.69 -7.77
C SER A 23 8.27 17.02 -6.39
N PHE A 24 9.29 16.16 -6.22
CA PHE A 24 9.52 15.41 -5.00
C PHE A 24 11.01 15.42 -4.66
N ARG A 25 11.30 15.47 -3.38
CA ARG A 25 12.67 15.43 -2.88
C ARG A 25 12.76 14.59 -1.62
N LEU A 26 13.75 13.69 -1.60
CA LEU A 26 14.09 12.88 -0.42
C LEU A 26 15.51 13.24 0.04
N LEU A 27 15.66 13.52 1.32
CA LEU A 27 16.96 13.72 1.96
C LEU A 27 17.37 12.45 2.71
N LYS A 28 18.67 12.33 3.00
CA LYS A 28 19.20 11.24 3.83
C LYS A 28 18.55 11.28 5.23
N GLY A 29 18.06 10.15 5.71
CA GLY A 29 17.40 10.02 7.01
C GLY A 29 15.99 10.59 7.08
N GLU A 30 15.36 11.01 5.96
CA GLU A 30 13.93 11.33 5.95
C GLU A 30 13.09 10.06 5.85
N HIS A 31 12.09 9.97 6.71
CA HIS A 31 11.09 8.91 6.75
C HIS A 31 9.79 9.45 6.18
N VAL A 32 9.54 9.14 4.93
CA VAL A 32 8.44 9.72 4.15
C VAL A 32 7.26 8.79 4.09
N GLY A 33 6.07 9.29 4.49
CA GLY A 33 4.78 8.68 4.18
C GLY A 33 4.20 9.25 2.87
N LEU A 34 3.92 8.40 1.90
CA LEU A 34 3.23 8.76 0.67
C LEU A 34 1.75 8.43 0.80
N VAL A 35 0.91 9.45 0.96
CA VAL A 35 -0.52 9.29 1.24
C VAL A 35 -1.39 9.88 0.14
N GLY A 36 -2.60 9.38 0.02
CA GLY A 36 -3.58 9.81 -0.99
C GLY A 36 -4.64 8.73 -1.19
N ALA A 37 -5.77 9.08 -1.80
CA ALA A 37 -6.83 8.13 -2.07
C ALA A 37 -6.38 7.03 -3.06
N ASN A 38 -7.12 5.92 -3.10
CA ASN A 38 -6.86 4.86 -4.07
C ASN A 38 -7.05 5.40 -5.49
N GLY A 39 -6.12 5.04 -6.38
CA GLY A 39 -6.09 5.51 -7.76
C GLY A 39 -5.52 6.91 -7.97
N GLU A 40 -4.98 7.60 -6.95
CA GLU A 40 -4.25 8.87 -7.12
C GLU A 40 -2.83 8.70 -7.68
N GLY A 41 -2.35 7.47 -7.81
CA GLY A 41 -1.06 7.20 -8.45
C GLY A 41 0.10 6.89 -7.51
N LYS A 42 -0.14 6.51 -6.24
CA LYS A 42 0.94 6.16 -5.29
C LYS A 42 1.88 5.09 -5.84
N SER A 43 1.34 3.95 -6.25
CA SER A 43 2.15 2.86 -6.85
C SER A 43 2.73 3.24 -8.21
N THR A 44 2.04 4.08 -9.00
CA THR A 44 2.58 4.65 -10.26
C THR A 44 3.82 5.49 -9.98
N PHE A 45 3.78 6.34 -8.94
CA PHE A 45 4.94 7.12 -8.51
C PHE A 45 6.11 6.22 -8.11
N MET A 46 5.85 5.16 -7.32
CA MET A 46 6.89 4.19 -6.94
C MET A 46 7.50 3.50 -8.16
N ASN A 47 6.67 3.12 -9.15
CA ASN A 47 7.15 2.50 -10.39
C ASN A 47 7.98 3.47 -11.25
N ILE A 48 7.65 4.75 -11.27
CA ILE A 48 8.45 5.77 -11.97
C ILE A 48 9.78 5.99 -11.26
N VAL A 49 9.76 6.11 -9.95
CA VAL A 49 10.96 6.33 -9.13
C VAL A 49 11.91 5.14 -9.22
N THR A 50 11.39 3.91 -9.26
CA THR A 50 12.20 2.68 -9.43
C THR A 50 12.64 2.43 -10.88
N GLY A 51 12.19 3.26 -11.84
CA GLY A 51 12.52 3.10 -13.26
C GLY A 51 11.75 2.00 -13.99
N LYS A 52 10.78 1.33 -13.32
CA LYS A 52 9.89 0.34 -13.96
C LYS A 52 8.94 0.98 -14.96
N LEU A 53 8.59 2.24 -14.74
CA LEU A 53 7.74 3.04 -15.60
C LEU A 53 8.45 4.34 -15.97
N LYS A 54 8.47 4.67 -17.27
CA LYS A 54 9.01 5.97 -17.72
C LYS A 54 7.93 7.05 -17.58
N PRO A 55 8.27 8.23 -17.03
CA PRO A 55 7.37 9.37 -17.04
C PRO A 55 7.20 9.94 -18.48
N ASP A 56 6.09 10.63 -18.73
CA ASP A 56 5.87 11.32 -20.00
C ASP A 56 6.75 12.57 -20.08
N GLU A 57 6.84 13.32 -18.95
CA GLU A 57 7.71 14.50 -18.83
C GLU A 57 8.39 14.51 -17.46
N GLY A 58 9.46 15.29 -17.33
CA GLY A 58 10.23 15.45 -16.11
C GLY A 58 11.41 14.52 -15.99
N LYS A 59 12.07 14.56 -14.83
CA LYS A 59 13.29 13.78 -14.56
C LYS A 59 13.30 13.23 -13.16
N VAL A 60 13.81 12.00 -13.03
CA VAL A 60 14.11 11.32 -11.75
C VAL A 60 15.63 11.22 -11.65
N GLU A 61 16.19 11.86 -10.63
CA GLU A 61 17.63 11.93 -10.41
C GLU A 61 17.98 11.30 -9.05
N TRP A 62 18.70 10.17 -9.07
CA TRP A 62 19.27 9.54 -7.90
C TRP A 62 20.66 10.07 -7.61
N SER A 63 21.03 10.17 -6.34
CA SER A 63 22.41 10.42 -5.95
C SER A 63 23.33 9.28 -6.41
N ARG A 64 24.56 9.60 -6.74
CA ARG A 64 25.53 8.59 -7.18
C ARG A 64 25.83 7.59 -6.04
N LYS A 65 25.94 6.30 -6.37
CA LYS A 65 26.29 5.20 -5.45
C LYS A 65 25.25 4.93 -4.35
N VAL A 66 23.97 5.25 -4.56
CA VAL A 66 22.89 4.94 -3.61
C VAL A 66 22.27 3.61 -3.99
N ARG A 67 22.22 2.67 -3.03
CA ARG A 67 21.47 1.40 -3.18
C ARG A 67 20.02 1.66 -2.81
N VAL A 68 19.12 1.30 -3.71
CA VAL A 68 17.68 1.43 -3.54
C VAL A 68 17.09 0.04 -3.42
N GLY A 69 16.45 -0.23 -2.30
CA GLY A 69 15.70 -1.45 -2.08
C GLY A 69 14.20 -1.19 -2.27
N TYR A 70 13.53 -2.01 -3.05
CA TYR A 70 12.09 -1.92 -3.29
C TYR A 70 11.40 -3.25 -3.01
N LEU A 71 10.38 -3.20 -2.15
CA LEU A 71 9.54 -4.37 -1.91
C LEU A 71 8.65 -4.62 -3.14
N ASP A 72 9.14 -5.48 -4.02
CA ASP A 72 8.38 -5.91 -5.18
C ASP A 72 7.58 -7.16 -4.85
N GLN A 73 6.26 -7.04 -4.81
CA GLN A 73 5.35 -8.17 -4.56
C GLN A 73 5.39 -9.25 -5.65
N HIS A 74 5.93 -8.91 -6.84
CA HIS A 74 6.09 -9.82 -7.97
C HIS A 74 7.52 -10.37 -8.10
N ALA A 75 8.42 -10.03 -7.18
CA ALA A 75 9.77 -10.58 -7.20
C ALA A 75 9.74 -12.10 -7.04
N VAL A 76 10.53 -12.76 -7.88
CA VAL A 76 10.61 -14.22 -7.90
C VAL A 76 11.77 -14.67 -7.01
N LEU A 77 11.47 -15.48 -6.01
CA LEU A 77 12.48 -16.18 -5.24
C LEU A 77 13.05 -17.34 -6.08
N GLN A 78 14.33 -17.65 -5.90
CA GLN A 78 14.98 -18.71 -6.62
C GLN A 78 14.39 -20.07 -6.20
N LYS A 79 13.90 -20.84 -7.16
CA LYS A 79 13.31 -22.16 -6.92
C LYS A 79 14.32 -23.15 -6.39
N GLY A 80 13.86 -24.05 -5.49
CA GLY A 80 14.69 -25.10 -4.93
C GLY A 80 15.71 -24.59 -3.91
N THR A 81 15.47 -23.42 -3.30
CA THR A 81 16.28 -22.86 -2.20
C THR A 81 15.45 -22.82 -0.92
N THR A 82 16.12 -22.96 0.22
CA THR A 82 15.45 -22.78 1.51
C THR A 82 15.20 -21.29 1.81
N MET A 83 14.28 -21.00 2.72
CA MET A 83 14.09 -19.61 3.18
C MET A 83 15.37 -19.03 3.78
N ARG A 84 16.15 -19.83 4.53
CA ARG A 84 17.44 -19.44 5.09
C ARG A 84 18.40 -19.00 3.99
N ASP A 85 18.55 -19.81 2.95
CA ASP A 85 19.42 -19.48 1.81
C ASP A 85 18.96 -18.21 1.10
N ALA A 86 17.66 -18.09 0.84
CA ALA A 86 17.08 -16.91 0.21
C ALA A 86 17.33 -15.62 1.02
N LEU A 87 17.24 -15.68 2.36
CA LEU A 87 17.55 -14.54 3.24
C LEU A 87 19.05 -14.25 3.31
N SER A 88 19.88 -15.29 3.31
CA SER A 88 21.35 -15.14 3.34
C SER A 88 21.91 -14.48 2.09
N THR A 89 21.17 -14.54 0.94
CA THR A 89 21.57 -13.79 -0.27
C THR A 89 21.64 -12.28 -0.07
N ALA A 90 20.99 -11.72 0.96
CA ALA A 90 21.16 -10.30 1.33
C ALA A 90 22.60 -9.93 1.66
N PHE A 91 23.40 -10.91 2.06
CA PHE A 91 24.81 -10.78 2.42
C PHE A 91 25.76 -11.38 1.38
N GLN A 92 25.28 -11.63 0.14
CA GLN A 92 26.09 -12.32 -0.90
C GLN A 92 27.46 -11.67 -1.08
N TYR A 93 27.55 -10.35 -1.04
CA TYR A 93 28.82 -9.62 -1.16
C TYR A 93 29.86 -9.95 -0.07
N LEU A 94 29.40 -10.38 1.12
CA LEU A 94 30.31 -10.84 2.20
C LEU A 94 30.77 -12.27 1.96
N PHE A 95 29.88 -13.15 1.46
CA PHE A 95 30.27 -14.51 1.08
C PHE A 95 31.22 -14.49 -0.11
N ASP A 96 31.04 -13.58 -1.06
CA ASP A 96 31.95 -13.37 -2.17
C ASP A 96 33.33 -12.90 -1.68
N ALA A 97 33.37 -11.95 -0.72
CA ALA A 97 34.62 -11.49 -0.10
C ALA A 97 35.33 -12.62 0.67
N GLU A 98 34.60 -13.45 1.42
CA GLU A 98 35.17 -14.64 2.08
C GLU A 98 35.77 -15.63 1.06
N SER A 99 35.06 -15.88 -0.04
CA SER A 99 35.55 -16.74 -1.13
C SER A 99 36.82 -16.18 -1.76
N GLU A 100 36.87 -14.85 -1.99
CA GLU A 100 38.02 -14.17 -2.53
C GLU A 100 39.24 -14.24 -1.61
N ILE A 101 39.05 -14.08 -0.28
CA ILE A 101 40.10 -14.30 0.71
C ILE A 101 40.71 -15.71 0.59
N ASN A 102 39.86 -16.73 0.46
CA ASN A 102 40.30 -18.11 0.31
C ASN A 102 41.11 -18.34 -1.00
N GLU A 103 40.69 -17.69 -2.10
CA GLU A 103 41.41 -17.70 -3.36
C GLU A 103 42.77 -17.00 -3.26
N LEU A 104 42.83 -15.85 -2.57
CA LEU A 104 44.07 -15.12 -2.34
C LEU A 104 45.05 -15.94 -1.50
N TYR A 105 44.59 -16.63 -0.44
CA TYR A 105 45.42 -17.56 0.30
C TYR A 105 45.94 -18.71 -0.56
N ALA A 106 45.14 -19.25 -1.47
CA ALA A 106 45.62 -20.29 -2.38
C ALA A 106 46.72 -19.77 -3.33
N LYS A 107 46.55 -18.52 -3.85
CA LYS A 107 47.53 -17.87 -4.74
C LYS A 107 48.85 -17.55 -4.02
N MET A 108 48.86 -17.36 -2.70
CA MET A 108 50.12 -17.18 -1.91
C MET A 108 51.04 -18.41 -1.93
N GLY A 109 50.51 -19.59 -2.32
CA GLY A 109 51.28 -20.82 -2.49
C GLY A 109 52.00 -20.92 -3.83
N ASP A 110 51.77 -20.05 -4.80
CA ASP A 110 52.37 -20.11 -6.12
C ASP A 110 53.81 -19.55 -6.12
N GLU A 111 54.69 -20.17 -6.92
CA GLU A 111 56.05 -19.70 -7.09
C GLU A 111 56.09 -18.30 -7.74
N GLY A 112 56.61 -17.30 -7.02
CA GLY A 112 56.72 -15.91 -7.52
C GLY A 112 55.56 -14.98 -7.13
N ALA A 113 54.65 -15.39 -6.27
CA ALA A 113 53.57 -14.56 -5.78
C ALA A 113 54.10 -13.37 -4.97
N ASP A 114 53.55 -12.19 -5.16
CA ASP A 114 53.77 -11.01 -4.34
C ASP A 114 52.95 -11.12 -3.05
N ILE A 115 53.56 -11.78 -2.04
CA ILE A 115 52.89 -12.10 -0.77
C ILE A 115 52.46 -10.83 -0.03
N ASP A 116 53.25 -9.74 -0.09
CA ASP A 116 52.91 -8.50 0.62
C ASP A 116 51.69 -7.81 0.02
N ALA A 117 51.58 -7.79 -1.30
CA ALA A 117 50.40 -7.26 -1.99
C ALA A 117 49.14 -8.10 -1.71
N LEU A 118 49.26 -9.44 -1.77
CA LEU A 118 48.14 -10.35 -1.48
C LEU A 118 47.70 -10.26 0.00
N LEU A 119 48.62 -10.11 0.94
CA LEU A 119 48.27 -9.90 2.35
C LEU A 119 47.57 -8.58 2.60
N ALA A 120 47.96 -7.52 1.89
CA ALA A 120 47.26 -6.23 1.98
C ALA A 120 45.80 -6.32 1.49
N GLU A 121 45.55 -7.03 0.36
CA GLU A 121 44.24 -7.26 -0.18
C GLU A 121 43.37 -8.14 0.74
N VAL A 122 43.94 -9.20 1.30
CA VAL A 122 43.26 -10.01 2.33
C VAL A 122 42.90 -9.16 3.55
N GLY A 123 43.79 -8.24 3.98
CA GLY A 123 43.51 -7.34 5.09
C GLY A 123 42.29 -6.42 4.84
N GLU A 124 42.16 -5.84 3.64
CA GLU A 124 41.01 -5.01 3.28
C GLU A 124 39.70 -5.79 3.25
N LEU A 125 39.74 -7.00 2.69
CA LEU A 125 38.57 -7.89 2.67
C LEU A 125 38.18 -8.37 4.07
N GLN A 126 39.18 -8.70 4.92
CA GLN A 126 38.93 -9.09 6.30
C GLN A 126 38.29 -7.94 7.11
N GLU A 127 38.77 -6.71 6.95
CA GLU A 127 38.16 -5.53 7.56
C GLU A 127 36.71 -5.34 7.10
N THR A 128 36.45 -5.65 5.85
CA THR A 128 35.07 -5.63 5.31
C THR A 128 34.18 -6.67 5.97
N LEU A 129 34.65 -7.90 6.17
CA LEU A 129 33.91 -8.96 6.87
C LEU A 129 33.65 -8.58 8.34
N ASP A 130 34.68 -8.09 9.05
CA ASP A 130 34.60 -7.75 10.47
C ASP A 130 33.67 -6.54 10.71
N SER A 131 33.74 -5.51 9.86
CA SER A 131 32.93 -4.30 9.98
C SER A 131 31.44 -4.53 9.67
N ASN A 132 31.11 -5.64 8.97
CA ASN A 132 29.73 -6.00 8.65
C ASN A 132 29.19 -7.18 9.48
N ASP A 133 29.93 -7.60 10.54
CA ASP A 133 29.56 -8.70 11.42
C ASP A 133 29.26 -10.01 10.66
N PHE A 134 30.12 -10.39 9.74
CA PHE A 134 29.95 -11.57 8.88
C PHE A 134 29.58 -12.84 9.68
N TYR A 135 30.26 -13.09 10.79
CA TYR A 135 30.06 -14.27 11.62
C TYR A 135 28.73 -14.28 12.38
N GLN A 136 27.97 -13.16 12.35
CA GLN A 136 26.66 -13.03 12.99
C GLN A 136 25.50 -13.07 11.98
N ILE A 137 25.76 -13.33 10.70
CA ILE A 137 24.73 -13.33 9.64
C ILE A 137 23.56 -14.26 10.00
N ASN A 138 23.84 -15.48 10.46
CA ASN A 138 22.79 -16.42 10.86
C ASN A 138 21.90 -15.87 11.97
N SER A 139 22.48 -15.22 12.96
CA SER A 139 21.72 -14.61 14.07
C SER A 139 20.87 -13.43 13.57
N LYS A 140 21.41 -12.60 12.66
CA LYS A 140 20.66 -11.49 12.04
C LYS A 140 19.49 -12.01 11.20
N VAL A 141 19.70 -13.08 10.43
CA VAL A 141 18.65 -13.75 9.63
C VAL A 141 17.55 -14.29 10.55
N GLU A 142 17.90 -14.98 11.64
CA GLU A 142 16.94 -15.52 12.60
C GLU A 142 16.16 -14.42 13.34
N GLU A 143 16.81 -13.32 13.71
CA GLU A 143 16.19 -12.18 14.36
C GLU A 143 15.10 -11.55 13.45
N VAL A 144 15.45 -11.22 12.20
CA VAL A 144 14.50 -10.61 11.26
C VAL A 144 13.40 -11.60 10.89
N ALA A 145 13.74 -12.88 10.70
CA ALA A 145 12.77 -13.92 10.40
C ALA A 145 11.73 -14.07 11.53
N ARG A 146 12.20 -14.11 12.79
CA ARG A 146 11.32 -14.15 13.97
C ARG A 146 10.47 -12.89 14.06
N GLY A 147 11.07 -11.72 13.82
CA GLY A 147 10.36 -10.44 13.82
C GLY A 147 9.20 -10.38 12.84
N LEU A 148 9.27 -11.11 11.72
CA LEU A 148 8.22 -11.19 10.70
C LEU A 148 7.39 -12.48 10.74
N GLY A 149 7.61 -13.36 11.76
CA GLY A 149 6.87 -14.61 11.93
C GLY A 149 7.15 -15.64 10.84
N LEU A 150 8.40 -15.75 10.42
CA LEU A 150 8.87 -16.76 9.47
C LEU A 150 9.45 -17.99 10.18
N ASP A 151 9.82 -17.87 11.45
CA ASP A 151 10.34 -18.94 12.29
C ASP A 151 9.28 -20.05 12.52
N ASP A 152 8.00 -19.67 12.69
CA ASP A 152 6.89 -20.61 12.81
C ASP A 152 6.69 -21.47 11.55
N VAL A 153 7.11 -20.97 10.39
CA VAL A 153 7.03 -21.67 9.09
C VAL A 153 8.19 -22.67 8.94
N GLY A 154 9.33 -22.38 9.57
CA GLY A 154 10.58 -23.14 9.50
C GLY A 154 11.52 -22.63 8.40
N LEU A 155 12.69 -22.11 8.78
CA LEU A 155 13.64 -21.48 7.86
C LEU A 155 14.25 -22.44 6.83
N ASP A 156 14.24 -23.74 7.11
CA ASP A 156 14.78 -24.76 6.23
C ASP A 156 13.77 -25.28 5.18
N ARG A 157 12.55 -24.69 5.18
CA ARG A 157 11.51 -24.99 4.20
C ARG A 157 11.82 -24.38 2.85
N ASP A 158 11.48 -25.11 1.76
CA ASP A 158 11.63 -24.62 0.39
C ASP A 158 10.71 -23.43 0.11
N VAL A 159 11.23 -22.42 -0.59
CA VAL A 159 10.46 -21.22 -0.96
C VAL A 159 9.30 -21.50 -1.91
N ASP A 160 9.35 -22.61 -2.66
CA ASP A 160 8.27 -23.01 -3.57
C ASP A 160 7.01 -23.48 -2.81
N ASP A 161 7.18 -23.98 -1.59
CA ASP A 161 6.08 -24.44 -0.73
C ASP A 161 5.38 -23.30 0.05
N LEU A 162 5.85 -22.06 -0.11
CA LEU A 162 5.32 -20.92 0.61
C LEU A 162 4.04 -20.38 -0.03
N SER A 163 3.10 -19.96 0.81
CA SER A 163 1.96 -19.15 0.36
C SER A 163 2.40 -17.78 -0.17
N GLY A 164 1.56 -17.11 -0.96
CA GLY A 164 1.86 -15.77 -1.47
C GLY A 164 2.23 -14.77 -0.37
N GLY A 165 1.48 -14.76 0.74
CA GLY A 165 1.78 -13.90 1.88
C GLY A 165 3.10 -14.24 2.58
N GLN A 166 3.44 -15.53 2.70
CA GLN A 166 4.74 -15.96 3.24
C GLN A 166 5.89 -15.54 2.33
N ARG A 167 5.74 -15.68 1.01
CA ARG A 167 6.74 -15.19 0.04
C ARG A 167 6.98 -13.68 0.18
N THR A 168 5.92 -12.90 0.32
CA THR A 168 6.04 -11.45 0.53
C THR A 168 6.77 -11.13 1.83
N LYS A 169 6.54 -11.88 2.92
CA LYS A 169 7.30 -11.74 4.16
C LYS A 169 8.79 -12.06 3.99
N VAL A 170 9.14 -13.10 3.22
CA VAL A 170 10.54 -13.45 2.91
C VAL A 170 11.22 -12.33 2.11
N LEU A 171 10.52 -11.78 1.11
CA LEU A 171 11.03 -10.64 0.33
C LEU A 171 11.24 -9.39 1.20
N LEU A 172 10.30 -9.11 2.10
CA LEU A 172 10.44 -8.02 3.06
C LEU A 172 11.63 -8.27 4.00
N ALA A 173 11.76 -9.47 4.56
CA ALA A 173 12.87 -9.84 5.44
C ALA A 173 14.22 -9.66 4.74
N LYS A 174 14.35 -10.16 3.51
CA LYS A 174 15.56 -9.99 2.70
C LYS A 174 15.89 -8.51 2.51
N LEU A 175 14.91 -7.71 2.13
CA LEU A 175 15.07 -6.28 1.90
C LEU A 175 15.52 -5.53 3.17
N LEU A 176 14.98 -5.89 4.34
CA LEU A 176 15.39 -5.32 5.62
C LEU A 176 16.85 -5.73 5.99
N LEU A 177 17.23 -6.97 5.70
CA LEU A 177 18.62 -7.47 5.92
C LEU A 177 19.63 -6.77 5.01
N GLU A 178 19.27 -6.43 3.78
CA GLU A 178 20.13 -5.70 2.84
C GLU A 178 20.45 -4.27 3.32
N LYS A 179 19.64 -3.68 4.19
CA LYS A 179 19.77 -2.30 4.74
C LYS A 179 20.16 -1.27 3.67
N PRO A 180 19.38 -1.10 2.58
CA PRO A 180 19.72 -0.15 1.53
C PRO A 180 19.72 1.30 2.04
N GLU A 181 20.41 2.20 1.36
CA GLU A 181 20.40 3.64 1.69
C GLU A 181 19.03 4.28 1.48
N ILE A 182 18.20 3.67 0.64
CA ILE A 182 16.80 4.08 0.45
C ILE A 182 15.91 2.84 0.38
N LEU A 183 14.93 2.80 1.27
CA LEU A 183 13.97 1.71 1.37
C LEU A 183 12.61 2.18 0.84
N LEU A 184 12.06 1.46 -0.13
CA LEU A 184 10.76 1.73 -0.73
C LEU A 184 9.79 0.62 -0.34
N LEU A 185 8.75 0.96 0.42
CA LEU A 185 7.78 0.02 0.98
C LEU A 185 6.37 0.36 0.49
N ASP A 186 5.74 -0.55 -0.22
CA ASP A 186 4.33 -0.45 -0.63
C ASP A 186 3.51 -1.48 0.16
N GLU A 187 2.67 -1.00 1.08
CA GLU A 187 1.79 -1.78 1.96
C GLU A 187 2.50 -2.95 2.69
N PRO A 188 3.60 -2.71 3.44
CA PRO A 188 4.39 -3.79 4.05
C PRO A 188 3.65 -4.53 5.17
N THR A 189 2.55 -3.96 5.70
CA THR A 189 1.77 -4.52 6.81
C THR A 189 0.71 -5.52 6.38
N ASN A 190 0.39 -5.64 5.07
CA ASN A 190 -0.76 -6.41 4.58
C ASN A 190 -0.79 -7.89 4.99
N TYR A 191 0.37 -8.52 5.19
CA TYR A 191 0.46 -9.96 5.52
C TYR A 191 0.98 -10.20 6.94
N LEU A 192 1.15 -9.13 7.72
CA LEU A 192 1.63 -9.18 9.09
C LEU A 192 0.43 -9.19 10.06
N ASP A 193 0.58 -9.84 11.19
CA ASP A 193 -0.31 -9.67 12.33
C ASP A 193 0.19 -8.55 13.25
N GLU A 194 -0.58 -8.23 14.27
CA GLU A 194 -0.32 -7.09 15.16
C GLU A 194 1.05 -7.17 15.84
N GLN A 195 1.51 -8.37 16.22
CA GLN A 195 2.80 -8.56 16.87
C GLN A 195 3.96 -8.25 15.90
N HIS A 196 3.86 -8.70 14.65
CA HIS A 196 4.89 -8.50 13.64
C HIS A 196 4.85 -7.07 13.08
N ILE A 197 3.68 -6.42 13.03
CA ILE A 197 3.56 -4.98 12.73
C ILE A 197 4.29 -4.16 13.80
N GLU A 198 4.13 -4.50 15.08
CA GLU A 198 4.81 -3.79 16.17
C GLU A 198 6.34 -3.95 16.11
N TRP A 199 6.82 -5.15 15.71
CA TRP A 199 8.24 -5.37 15.48
C TRP A 199 8.76 -4.53 14.30
N LEU A 200 8.06 -4.55 13.15
CA LEU A 200 8.43 -3.77 11.95
C LEU A 200 8.42 -2.26 12.26
N LYS A 201 7.47 -1.80 13.05
CA LYS A 201 7.41 -0.41 13.51
C LYS A 201 8.68 0.00 14.23
N ARG A 202 9.14 -0.80 15.22
CA ARG A 202 10.38 -0.54 15.95
C ARG A 202 11.60 -0.55 15.03
N TYR A 203 11.66 -1.53 14.14
CA TYR A 203 12.75 -1.62 13.16
C TYR A 203 12.83 -0.35 12.28
N LEU A 204 11.69 0.14 11.77
CA LEU A 204 11.67 1.35 10.93
C LEU A 204 11.91 2.65 11.73
N GLN A 205 11.55 2.70 13.00
CA GLN A 205 11.88 3.84 13.88
C GLN A 205 13.39 3.98 14.10
N GLU A 206 14.10 2.85 14.16
CA GLU A 206 15.55 2.79 14.34
C GLU A 206 16.32 2.82 13.00
N TYR A 207 15.60 2.88 11.87
CA TYR A 207 16.23 2.86 10.55
C TYR A 207 16.93 4.19 10.26
N GLU A 208 18.26 4.18 10.20
CA GLU A 208 19.09 5.40 10.05
C GLU A 208 19.01 6.02 8.64
N ASN A 209 18.67 5.21 7.65
CA ASN A 209 18.61 5.62 6.25
C ASN A 209 17.23 6.16 5.88
N ALA A 210 17.07 6.65 4.65
CA ALA A 210 15.81 7.19 4.18
C ALA A 210 14.85 6.08 3.73
N PHE A 211 13.53 6.32 3.91
CA PHE A 211 12.53 5.45 3.29
C PHE A 211 11.32 6.22 2.76
N ILE A 212 10.63 5.59 1.81
CA ILE A 212 9.29 5.99 1.35
C ILE A 212 8.33 4.85 1.66
N LEU A 213 7.30 5.15 2.41
CA LEU A 213 6.29 4.20 2.88
C LEU A 213 4.91 4.58 2.36
N ILE A 214 4.25 3.62 1.72
CA ILE A 214 2.81 3.66 1.45
C ILE A 214 2.15 2.69 2.43
N SER A 215 1.19 3.15 3.20
CA SER A 215 0.39 2.29 4.09
C SER A 215 -1.00 2.85 4.32
N HIS A 216 -1.97 1.95 4.45
CA HIS A 216 -3.32 2.23 4.90
C HIS A 216 -3.49 2.07 6.42
N ASP A 217 -2.49 1.50 7.09
CA ASP A 217 -2.43 1.41 8.55
C ASP A 217 -1.97 2.75 9.13
N ILE A 218 -2.94 3.60 9.47
CA ILE A 218 -2.68 4.95 9.98
C ILE A 218 -1.89 4.94 11.31
N PRO A 219 -2.23 4.11 12.31
CA PRO A 219 -1.44 3.97 13.53
C PRO A 219 0.03 3.62 13.26
N PHE A 220 0.29 2.68 12.36
CA PHE A 220 1.64 2.30 11.95
C PHE A 220 2.35 3.48 11.27
N LEU A 221 1.71 4.08 10.25
CA LEU A 221 2.27 5.21 9.50
C LEU A 221 2.66 6.38 10.42
N ASN A 222 1.75 6.76 11.34
CA ASN A 222 1.92 7.90 12.25
C ASN A 222 3.13 7.74 13.19
N ASN A 223 3.50 6.51 13.50
CA ASN A 223 4.62 6.22 14.40
C ASN A 223 5.99 6.14 13.71
N VAL A 224 6.04 5.92 12.39
CA VAL A 224 7.30 5.65 11.69
C VAL A 224 7.73 6.77 10.75
N VAL A 225 6.82 7.69 10.37
CA VAL A 225 7.16 8.77 9.43
C VAL A 225 7.33 10.11 10.14
N ASN A 226 8.20 10.95 9.57
CA ASN A 226 8.43 12.33 10.04
C ASN A 226 8.12 13.37 8.94
N LEU A 227 7.66 12.91 7.79
CA LEU A 227 7.33 13.71 6.63
C LEU A 227 6.24 13.06 5.81
N ILE A 228 5.23 13.81 5.42
CA ILE A 228 4.14 13.33 4.56
C ILE A 228 4.20 14.03 3.20
N TYR A 229 4.11 13.24 2.16
CA TYR A 229 3.75 13.71 0.83
C TYR A 229 2.33 13.26 0.49
N HIS A 230 1.43 14.22 0.31
CA HIS A 230 0.03 13.98 0.00
C HIS A 230 -0.22 14.13 -1.50
N MET A 231 -0.72 13.07 -2.10
CA MET A 231 -1.17 13.02 -3.49
C MET A 231 -2.66 13.31 -3.58
N GLU A 232 -3.00 14.37 -4.27
CA GLU A 232 -4.39 14.74 -4.51
C GLU A 232 -4.49 15.64 -5.75
N ASN A 233 -5.51 15.43 -6.59
CA ASN A 233 -5.80 16.27 -7.77
C ASN A 233 -4.59 16.45 -8.70
N GLN A 234 -3.82 15.37 -8.96
CA GLN A 234 -2.61 15.36 -9.80
C GLN A 234 -1.42 16.17 -9.23
N GLU A 235 -1.51 16.61 -8.00
CA GLU A 235 -0.48 17.35 -7.28
C GLU A 235 0.16 16.51 -6.18
N LEU A 236 1.36 16.89 -5.77
CA LEU A 236 2.09 16.27 -4.69
C LEU A 236 2.53 17.34 -3.68
N ASN A 237 1.88 17.37 -2.54
CA ASN A 237 2.07 18.38 -1.53
C ASN A 237 2.86 17.86 -0.31
N ARG A 238 3.88 18.58 0.11
CA ARG A 238 4.77 18.21 1.23
C ARG A 238 4.29 18.81 2.56
N TYR A 239 4.22 17.96 3.60
CA TYR A 239 3.88 18.34 4.97
C TYR A 239 4.92 17.77 5.93
N VAL A 240 5.48 18.63 6.78
CA VAL A 240 6.47 18.21 7.78
C VAL A 240 5.74 17.74 9.04
N GLY A 241 6.17 16.63 9.59
CA GLY A 241 5.58 15.99 10.75
C GLY A 241 4.94 14.65 10.43
N ASP A 242 4.24 14.12 11.42
CA ASP A 242 3.49 12.87 11.34
C ASP A 242 2.14 13.02 10.62
N TYR A 243 1.40 11.93 10.54
CA TYR A 243 0.11 11.91 9.86
C TYR A 243 -0.96 12.76 10.55
N ASP A 244 -0.98 12.84 11.87
CA ASP A 244 -1.94 13.63 12.62
C ASP A 244 -1.72 15.13 12.39
N ASN A 245 -0.45 15.57 12.38
CA ASN A 245 -0.10 16.94 12.05
C ASN A 245 -0.48 17.29 10.60
N PHE A 246 -0.24 16.35 9.66
CA PHE A 246 -0.69 16.51 8.28
C PHE A 246 -2.20 16.74 8.20
N LEU A 247 -3.01 15.91 8.87
CA LEU A 247 -4.48 16.05 8.87
C LEU A 247 -4.93 17.42 9.37
N ASN A 248 -4.37 17.87 10.50
CA ASN A 248 -4.70 19.18 11.07
C ASN A 248 -4.41 20.32 10.08
N ILE A 249 -3.23 20.30 9.46
CA ILE A 249 -2.83 21.32 8.48
C ILE A 249 -3.70 21.24 7.21
N TYR A 250 -3.99 20.03 6.75
CA TYR A 250 -4.80 19.79 5.55
C TYR A 250 -6.24 20.30 5.75
N GLU A 251 -6.88 19.96 6.88
CA GLU A 251 -8.23 20.42 7.20
C GLU A 251 -8.29 21.95 7.32
N MET A 252 -7.30 22.55 7.97
CA MET A 252 -7.22 24.00 8.07
C MET A 252 -7.09 24.67 6.69
N LYS A 253 -6.22 24.15 5.82
CA LYS A 253 -6.08 24.67 4.44
C LYS A 253 -7.38 24.48 3.64
N LYS A 254 -8.05 23.34 3.77
CA LYS A 254 -9.32 23.05 3.10
C LYS A 254 -10.40 24.06 3.53
N GLN A 255 -10.54 24.30 4.83
CA GLN A 255 -11.49 25.29 5.37
C GLN A 255 -11.18 26.72 4.89
N GLN A 256 -9.91 27.10 4.83
CA GLN A 256 -9.48 28.39 4.29
C GLN A 256 -9.86 28.53 2.81
N LEU A 257 -9.60 27.51 2.00
CA LEU A 257 -9.94 27.48 0.57
C LEU A 257 -11.46 27.57 0.35
N GLU A 258 -12.25 26.81 1.10
CA GLU A 258 -13.71 26.86 1.04
C GLU A 258 -14.25 28.23 1.41
N SER A 259 -13.66 28.84 2.46
CA SER A 259 -14.05 30.19 2.89
C SER A 259 -13.70 31.24 1.84
N ALA A 260 -12.52 31.15 1.23
CA ALA A 260 -12.07 32.02 0.14
C ALA A 260 -12.98 31.85 -1.09
N TYR A 261 -13.31 30.63 -1.46
CA TYR A 261 -14.26 30.32 -2.55
C TYR A 261 -15.63 30.94 -2.31
N LYS A 262 -16.21 30.76 -1.11
CA LYS A 262 -17.52 31.35 -0.76
C LYS A 262 -17.51 32.88 -0.88
N ARG A 263 -16.45 33.54 -0.36
CA ARG A 263 -16.26 34.98 -0.50
C ARG A 263 -16.16 35.43 -1.95
N GLN A 264 -15.36 34.72 -2.74
CA GLN A 264 -15.21 35.02 -4.15
C GLN A 264 -16.51 34.85 -4.93
N GLN A 265 -17.27 33.76 -4.69
CA GLN A 265 -18.57 33.55 -5.34
C GLN A 265 -19.56 34.66 -5.01
N GLN A 266 -19.56 35.16 -3.77
CA GLN A 266 -20.40 36.30 -3.36
C GLN A 266 -19.97 37.59 -4.02
N GLU A 267 -18.63 37.83 -4.18
CA GLU A 267 -18.11 38.97 -4.91
C GLU A 267 -18.51 38.91 -6.39
N ILE A 268 -18.35 37.75 -7.01
CA ILE A 268 -18.74 37.50 -8.42
C ILE A 268 -20.26 37.78 -8.60
N ALA A 269 -21.09 37.26 -7.69
CA ALA A 269 -22.54 37.49 -7.75
C ALA A 269 -22.87 38.97 -7.65
N ASN A 270 -22.27 39.71 -6.70
CA ASN A 270 -22.47 41.16 -6.52
C ASN A 270 -22.00 41.95 -7.76
N LEU A 271 -20.85 41.58 -8.33
CA LEU A 271 -20.34 42.24 -9.54
C LEU A 271 -21.24 41.98 -10.74
N LYS A 272 -21.72 40.78 -10.93
CA LYS A 272 -22.66 40.39 -12.00
C LYS A 272 -23.97 41.14 -11.90
N ASP A 273 -24.56 41.22 -10.68
CA ASP A 273 -25.80 41.96 -10.41
C ASP A 273 -25.64 43.46 -10.68
N PHE A 274 -24.53 44.05 -10.24
CA PHE A 274 -24.25 45.44 -10.51
C PHE A 274 -24.12 45.73 -12.02
N VAL A 275 -23.40 44.89 -12.74
CA VAL A 275 -23.25 45.00 -14.20
C VAL A 275 -24.61 44.88 -14.88
N ALA A 276 -25.42 43.89 -14.51
CA ALA A 276 -26.75 43.69 -15.06
C ALA A 276 -27.66 44.91 -14.91
N ARG A 277 -27.69 45.53 -13.71
CA ARG A 277 -28.53 46.68 -13.43
C ARG A 277 -28.04 47.95 -14.09
N ASN A 278 -26.77 48.14 -14.31
CA ASN A 278 -26.16 49.41 -14.72
C ASN A 278 -25.65 49.46 -16.17
N LYS A 279 -25.64 48.35 -16.91
CA LYS A 279 -25.12 48.25 -18.27
C LYS A 279 -25.97 49.08 -19.28
N ALA A 280 -27.27 49.21 -19.08
CA ALA A 280 -28.18 49.88 -19.96
C ALA A 280 -28.22 51.39 -19.78
N SER A 281 -27.84 51.94 -18.61
CA SER A 281 -27.87 53.37 -18.30
C SER A 281 -26.61 54.11 -18.79
N VAL A 282 -26.79 55.17 -19.56
CA VAL A 282 -25.68 55.98 -20.12
C VAL A 282 -24.78 56.54 -18.99
N ALA A 283 -25.35 56.96 -17.85
CA ALA A 283 -24.64 57.52 -16.73
C ALA A 283 -23.73 56.54 -15.98
N THR A 284 -24.14 55.27 -15.89
CA THR A 284 -23.43 54.21 -15.12
C THR A 284 -22.70 53.19 -15.97
N ARG A 285 -22.82 53.26 -17.29
CA ARG A 285 -22.22 52.31 -18.26
C ARG A 285 -20.72 52.15 -18.06
N ASN A 286 -19.99 53.24 -17.90
CA ASN A 286 -18.51 53.18 -17.75
C ASN A 286 -18.14 52.44 -16.43
N MET A 287 -18.89 52.62 -15.37
CA MET A 287 -18.69 51.90 -14.09
C MET A 287 -19.01 50.41 -14.26
N ALA A 288 -20.10 50.07 -14.97
CA ALA A 288 -20.47 48.71 -15.27
C ALA A 288 -19.41 47.99 -16.11
N MET A 289 -18.87 48.68 -17.13
CA MET A 289 -17.79 48.15 -17.96
C MET A 289 -16.47 47.93 -17.15
N SER A 290 -16.14 48.86 -16.23
CA SER A 290 -15.00 48.66 -15.34
C SER A 290 -15.12 47.40 -14.48
N ARG A 291 -16.32 47.18 -13.90
CA ARG A 291 -16.59 45.99 -13.10
C ARG A 291 -16.66 44.70 -13.93
N GLN A 292 -17.17 44.78 -15.15
CA GLN A 292 -17.09 43.65 -16.10
C GLN A 292 -15.63 43.27 -16.39
N LYS A 293 -14.75 44.22 -16.64
CA LYS A 293 -13.32 43.97 -16.85
C LYS A 293 -12.66 43.35 -15.62
N LYS A 294 -13.12 43.70 -14.38
CA LYS A 294 -12.66 43.05 -13.15
C LYS A 294 -13.08 41.59 -13.11
N LEU A 295 -14.34 41.29 -13.45
CA LEU A 295 -14.86 39.92 -13.54
C LEU A 295 -14.08 39.09 -14.55
N ASP A 296 -13.82 39.64 -15.74
CA ASP A 296 -13.13 38.95 -16.86
C ASP A 296 -11.65 38.64 -16.53
N LYS A 297 -11.04 39.42 -15.61
CA LYS A 297 -9.66 39.23 -15.15
C LYS A 297 -9.53 38.43 -13.87
N MET A 298 -10.64 38.07 -13.22
CA MET A 298 -10.63 37.39 -11.93
C MET A 298 -10.28 35.91 -12.16
N GLU A 299 -9.19 35.45 -11.53
CA GLU A 299 -8.87 34.04 -11.43
C GLU A 299 -9.91 33.35 -10.54
N ILE A 300 -10.62 32.40 -11.10
CA ILE A 300 -11.69 31.69 -10.38
C ILE A 300 -11.05 30.59 -9.53
N ILE A 301 -11.33 30.62 -8.23
CA ILE A 301 -10.93 29.53 -7.34
C ILE A 301 -11.79 28.32 -7.70
N GLU A 302 -11.14 27.22 -8.07
CA GLU A 302 -11.81 25.95 -8.31
C GLU A 302 -11.65 25.06 -7.07
N LEU A 303 -12.76 24.60 -6.51
CA LEU A 303 -12.73 23.54 -5.51
C LEU A 303 -12.56 22.22 -6.24
N GLY A 304 -11.61 21.42 -5.80
CA GLY A 304 -11.46 20.05 -6.30
C GLY A 304 -12.79 19.30 -6.17
N LYS A 305 -13.16 18.53 -7.19
CA LYS A 305 -14.38 17.73 -7.16
C LYS A 305 -14.28 16.71 -6.03
N GLU A 306 -15.17 16.81 -5.05
CA GLU A 306 -15.26 15.75 -4.03
C GLU A 306 -15.61 14.43 -4.72
N LYS A 307 -14.82 13.40 -4.43
CA LYS A 307 -15.16 12.04 -4.89
C LYS A 307 -16.44 11.60 -4.19
N PRO A 308 -17.38 10.98 -4.93
CA PRO A 308 -18.61 10.48 -4.31
C PRO A 308 -18.25 9.50 -3.20
N LYS A 309 -18.79 9.75 -2.01
CA LYS A 309 -18.63 8.82 -0.88
C LYS A 309 -19.56 7.64 -1.11
N PRO A 310 -19.07 6.40 -0.96
CA PRO A 310 -19.93 5.23 -1.12
C PRO A 310 -21.01 5.20 -0.04
N GLU A 311 -22.25 4.94 -0.47
CA GLU A 311 -23.41 4.76 0.42
C GLU A 311 -23.89 3.32 0.29
N PHE A 312 -23.78 2.56 1.37
CA PHE A 312 -24.26 1.18 1.41
C PHE A 312 -25.60 1.10 2.15
N ASN A 313 -26.67 0.94 1.40
CA ASN A 313 -28.02 0.77 1.92
C ASN A 313 -28.50 -0.66 1.63
N PHE A 314 -28.51 -1.51 2.65
CA PHE A 314 -29.03 -2.86 2.54
C PHE A 314 -30.57 -2.84 2.66
N LYS A 315 -31.24 -3.48 1.72
CA LYS A 315 -32.69 -3.65 1.78
C LYS A 315 -33.03 -4.68 2.85
N GLU A 316 -34.12 -4.46 3.58
CA GLU A 316 -34.65 -5.46 4.52
C GLU A 316 -35.09 -6.69 3.72
N ALA A 317 -34.59 -7.86 4.13
CA ALA A 317 -35.03 -9.18 3.67
C ALA A 317 -36.02 -9.77 4.66
N ARG A 318 -36.60 -10.93 4.31
CA ARG A 318 -37.43 -11.69 5.24
C ARG A 318 -36.67 -11.93 6.55
N THR A 319 -37.32 -11.75 7.67
CA THR A 319 -36.72 -11.91 8.99
C THR A 319 -36.17 -13.31 9.15
N ALA A 320 -34.86 -13.45 9.33
CA ALA A 320 -34.19 -14.70 9.60
C ALA A 320 -34.60 -15.25 10.98
N SER A 321 -34.37 -16.53 11.20
CA SER A 321 -34.58 -17.19 12.50
C SER A 321 -33.79 -16.49 13.62
N ARG A 322 -34.17 -16.78 14.89
CA ARG A 322 -33.47 -16.16 16.06
C ARG A 322 -31.99 -16.46 16.05
N TYR A 323 -31.63 -17.72 15.76
CA TYR A 323 -30.23 -18.15 15.66
C TYR A 323 -29.79 -18.10 14.20
N ILE A 324 -28.69 -17.39 13.95
CA ILE A 324 -28.08 -17.28 12.63
C ILE A 324 -27.32 -18.58 12.34
N PHE A 325 -26.48 -19.00 13.27
CA PHE A 325 -25.87 -20.34 13.24
C PHE A 325 -25.60 -20.84 14.66
N THR A 326 -25.50 -22.15 14.80
CA THR A 326 -25.01 -22.83 15.97
C THR A 326 -23.98 -23.86 15.55
N ALA A 327 -22.81 -23.83 16.14
CA ALA A 327 -21.74 -24.80 15.93
C ALA A 327 -21.52 -25.56 17.23
N GLU A 328 -21.55 -26.90 17.13
CA GLU A 328 -21.40 -27.82 18.26
C GLU A 328 -20.19 -28.71 18.01
N ASP A 329 -19.25 -28.71 18.98
CA ASP A 329 -17.99 -29.46 18.95
C ASP A 329 -17.25 -29.37 17.62
N LEU A 330 -17.32 -28.19 16.98
CA LEU A 330 -16.78 -27.91 15.65
C LEU A 330 -15.26 -27.94 15.68
N VAL A 331 -14.64 -28.83 14.93
CA VAL A 331 -13.19 -28.87 14.67
C VAL A 331 -12.95 -28.50 13.22
N ILE A 332 -12.27 -27.38 13.02
CA ILE A 332 -11.93 -26.88 11.68
C ILE A 332 -10.54 -27.35 11.27
N GLY A 333 -10.33 -27.47 9.98
CA GLY A 333 -9.04 -27.85 9.38
C GLY A 333 -9.21 -28.27 7.94
N TYR A 334 -8.11 -28.69 7.32
CA TYR A 334 -8.10 -29.31 5.99
C TYR A 334 -7.77 -30.81 6.14
N ASN A 335 -6.49 -31.16 6.24
CA ASN A 335 -6.01 -32.50 6.48
C ASN A 335 -5.74 -32.76 7.97
N GLU A 336 -5.41 -31.67 8.70
CA GLU A 336 -5.12 -31.70 10.13
C GLU A 336 -5.99 -30.70 10.87
N PRO A 337 -6.32 -30.96 12.16
CA PRO A 337 -7.11 -30.05 12.98
C PRO A 337 -6.36 -28.75 13.24
N LEU A 338 -6.98 -27.62 12.90
CA LEU A 338 -6.49 -26.26 13.21
C LEU A 338 -7.07 -25.73 14.53
N SER A 339 -8.10 -26.37 15.08
CA SER A 339 -8.73 -25.92 16.32
C SER A 339 -9.01 -27.08 17.27
N ARG A 340 -9.17 -26.75 18.55
CA ARG A 340 -9.87 -27.58 19.49
C ARG A 340 -11.38 -27.55 19.18
N PRO A 341 -12.21 -28.46 19.73
CA PRO A 341 -13.65 -28.38 19.57
C PRO A 341 -14.21 -27.03 19.99
N LEU A 342 -14.91 -26.35 19.07
CA LEU A 342 -15.47 -25.02 19.24
C LEU A 342 -16.99 -25.11 19.37
N ASN A 343 -17.54 -24.44 20.38
CA ASN A 343 -18.97 -24.28 20.57
C ASN A 343 -19.31 -22.80 20.41
N LEU A 344 -19.94 -22.43 19.29
CA LEU A 344 -20.25 -21.08 18.93
C LEU A 344 -21.73 -20.93 18.57
N LYS A 345 -22.31 -19.81 18.93
CA LYS A 345 -23.68 -19.47 18.62
C LYS A 345 -23.81 -18.00 18.30
N MET A 346 -24.50 -17.70 17.22
CA MET A 346 -24.78 -16.32 16.82
C MET A 346 -26.27 -16.08 16.77
N GLU A 347 -26.74 -15.06 17.46
CA GLU A 347 -28.12 -14.60 17.42
C GLU A 347 -28.29 -13.47 16.41
N ARG A 348 -29.50 -13.31 15.91
CA ARG A 348 -29.87 -12.22 15.01
C ARG A 348 -29.56 -10.87 15.63
N GLY A 349 -28.92 -9.98 14.86
CA GLY A 349 -28.51 -8.65 15.28
C GLY A 349 -27.14 -8.57 15.97
N GLN A 350 -26.53 -9.72 16.31
CA GLN A 350 -25.17 -9.74 16.82
C GLN A 350 -24.16 -9.43 15.71
N LYS A 351 -23.07 -8.78 16.09
CA LYS A 351 -21.89 -8.54 15.25
C LYS A 351 -20.71 -9.21 15.94
N ILE A 352 -20.10 -10.19 15.27
CA ILE A 352 -18.98 -10.98 15.82
C ILE A 352 -17.72 -10.64 15.02
N ALA A 353 -16.63 -10.34 15.72
CA ALA A 353 -15.30 -10.22 15.13
C ALA A 353 -14.43 -11.40 15.61
N PHE A 354 -13.81 -12.11 14.65
CA PHE A 354 -12.79 -13.12 14.94
C PHE A 354 -11.40 -12.45 14.87
N VAL A 355 -10.72 -12.39 16.00
CA VAL A 355 -9.38 -11.80 16.14
C VAL A 355 -8.35 -12.86 16.51
N GLY A 356 -7.11 -12.65 16.17
CA GLY A 356 -5.99 -13.54 16.46
C GLY A 356 -4.93 -13.52 15.37
N ALA A 357 -3.81 -14.21 15.63
CA ALA A 357 -2.66 -14.31 14.74
C ALA A 357 -3.02 -14.85 13.34
N ASN A 358 -2.15 -14.62 12.37
CA ASN A 358 -2.32 -15.17 11.03
C ASN A 358 -2.08 -16.70 11.07
N GLY A 359 -2.83 -17.44 10.25
CA GLY A 359 -2.71 -18.91 10.20
C GLY A 359 -3.54 -19.67 11.24
N ILE A 360 -4.10 -19.02 12.27
CA ILE A 360 -4.88 -19.70 13.35
C ILE A 360 -6.22 -20.30 12.89
N GLY A 361 -6.60 -20.09 11.62
CA GLY A 361 -7.83 -20.69 11.06
C GLY A 361 -9.06 -19.77 11.03
N LYS A 362 -8.93 -18.45 11.19
CA LYS A 362 -10.07 -17.49 11.14
C LYS A 362 -10.90 -17.61 9.85
N SER A 363 -10.25 -17.60 8.71
CA SER A 363 -10.92 -17.74 7.40
C SER A 363 -11.48 -19.15 7.19
N THR A 364 -10.80 -20.18 7.70
CA THR A 364 -11.26 -21.57 7.67
C THR A 364 -12.53 -21.73 8.50
N LEU A 365 -12.58 -21.10 9.68
CA LEU A 365 -13.78 -21.09 10.52
C LEU A 365 -14.97 -20.46 9.80
N LEU A 366 -14.78 -19.28 9.19
CA LEU A 366 -15.84 -18.64 8.40
C LEU A 366 -16.31 -19.53 7.25
N LYS A 367 -15.37 -20.11 6.49
CA LYS A 367 -15.68 -21.02 5.37
C LYS A 367 -16.42 -22.29 5.84
N SER A 368 -16.06 -22.85 7.00
CA SER A 368 -16.76 -23.99 7.59
C SER A 368 -18.18 -23.62 8.06
N ILE A 369 -18.37 -22.44 8.68
CA ILE A 369 -19.70 -21.94 9.04
C ILE A 369 -20.58 -21.74 7.80
N LEU A 370 -19.98 -21.25 6.70
CA LEU A 370 -20.67 -21.07 5.42
C LEU A 370 -20.92 -22.38 4.66
N GLY A 371 -20.31 -23.50 5.10
CA GLY A 371 -20.39 -24.79 4.41
C GLY A 371 -19.63 -24.82 3.09
N LEU A 372 -18.64 -23.94 2.93
CA LEU A 372 -17.70 -23.92 1.80
C LEU A 372 -16.57 -24.94 1.98
N ILE A 373 -16.29 -25.33 3.22
CA ILE A 373 -15.30 -26.34 3.62
C ILE A 373 -15.99 -27.22 4.67
N ASP A 374 -15.88 -28.52 4.50
CA ASP A 374 -16.39 -29.47 5.49
C ASP A 374 -15.51 -29.43 6.75
N PRO A 375 -16.09 -29.41 7.96
CA PRO A 375 -15.33 -29.51 9.18
C PRO A 375 -14.76 -30.94 9.36
N ILE A 376 -13.64 -31.03 10.10
CA ILE A 376 -13.05 -32.34 10.43
C ILE A 376 -13.98 -33.15 11.35
N SER A 377 -14.61 -32.47 12.31
CA SER A 377 -15.63 -33.04 13.16
C SER A 377 -16.57 -31.96 13.71
N GLY A 378 -17.67 -32.39 14.35
CA GLY A 378 -18.68 -31.49 14.85
C GLY A 378 -19.74 -31.14 13.81
N LYS A 379 -20.63 -30.20 14.15
CA LYS A 379 -21.79 -29.86 13.33
C LYS A 379 -21.99 -28.33 13.32
N VAL A 380 -22.38 -27.83 12.17
CA VAL A 380 -22.85 -26.44 12.01
C VAL A 380 -24.29 -26.46 11.52
N GLU A 381 -25.19 -25.91 12.30
CA GLU A 381 -26.59 -25.69 11.92
C GLU A 381 -26.81 -24.22 11.61
N ARG A 382 -27.29 -23.94 10.40
CA ARG A 382 -27.63 -22.58 9.95
C ARG A 382 -29.13 -22.36 10.11
N GLY A 383 -29.47 -21.15 10.52
CA GLY A 383 -30.88 -20.76 10.64
C GLY A 383 -31.57 -20.66 9.27
N GLU A 384 -32.90 -20.69 9.30
CA GLU A 384 -33.71 -20.57 8.09
C GLU A 384 -33.84 -19.10 7.61
N TYR A 385 -34.16 -18.94 6.34
CA TYR A 385 -34.44 -17.66 5.67
C TYR A 385 -33.29 -16.68 5.70
N GLN A 386 -32.07 -17.18 5.50
CA GLN A 386 -30.86 -16.37 5.43
C GLN A 386 -30.43 -16.15 3.98
N HIS A 387 -30.10 -14.90 3.65
CA HIS A 387 -29.35 -14.54 2.45
C HIS A 387 -27.95 -14.16 2.89
N ILE A 388 -26.98 -15.02 2.60
CA ILE A 388 -25.61 -14.86 3.07
C ILE A 388 -24.79 -14.23 1.96
N GLY A 389 -24.21 -13.04 2.20
CA GLY A 389 -23.17 -12.46 1.38
C GLY A 389 -21.79 -12.81 1.98
N TYR A 390 -20.91 -13.33 1.16
CA TYR A 390 -19.53 -13.61 1.55
C TYR A 390 -18.57 -12.73 0.73
N PHE A 391 -17.76 -11.94 1.42
CA PHE A 391 -16.75 -11.10 0.79
C PHE A 391 -15.36 -11.68 1.08
N GLU A 392 -14.71 -12.19 0.05
CA GLU A 392 -13.40 -12.81 0.13
C GLU A 392 -12.28 -11.76 -0.06
N GLN A 393 -11.13 -12.00 0.54
CA GLN A 393 -9.99 -11.07 0.51
C GLN A 393 -9.40 -10.93 -0.89
N GLU A 394 -9.36 -12.03 -1.66
CA GLU A 394 -8.84 -12.07 -3.03
C GLU A 394 -9.84 -12.73 -3.97
N VAL A 395 -10.13 -12.11 -5.09
CA VAL A 395 -10.89 -12.70 -6.18
C VAL A 395 -9.94 -13.48 -7.08
N LYS A 396 -10.03 -14.82 -7.07
CA LYS A 396 -9.09 -15.71 -7.77
C LYS A 396 -9.34 -15.88 -9.26
N GLN A 397 -10.36 -15.27 -9.84
CA GLN A 397 -10.73 -15.45 -11.24
C GLN A 397 -10.51 -14.17 -12.03
N SER A 398 -9.81 -14.29 -13.17
CA SER A 398 -9.74 -13.24 -14.18
C SER A 398 -11.16 -12.99 -14.72
N ASN A 399 -11.64 -11.78 -14.54
CA ASN A 399 -12.97 -11.39 -14.98
C ASN A 399 -12.87 -10.31 -16.06
N TYR A 400 -13.14 -10.68 -17.29
CA TYR A 400 -13.06 -9.79 -18.47
C TYR A 400 -14.34 -9.00 -18.74
N ASN A 401 -15.40 -9.24 -17.94
CA ASN A 401 -16.65 -8.48 -18.04
C ASN A 401 -16.44 -7.04 -17.60
N THR A 402 -17.24 -6.14 -18.09
CA THR A 402 -17.33 -4.79 -17.50
C THR A 402 -18.04 -4.85 -16.16
N CYS A 403 -17.78 -3.88 -15.28
CA CYS A 403 -18.44 -3.83 -13.96
C CYS A 403 -19.97 -3.87 -14.07
N ILE A 404 -20.53 -3.26 -15.10
CA ILE A 404 -21.98 -3.29 -15.32
C ILE A 404 -22.48 -4.66 -15.77
N GLU A 405 -21.76 -5.33 -16.67
CA GLU A 405 -22.13 -6.66 -17.16
C GLU A 405 -22.09 -7.69 -16.05
N GLU A 406 -21.07 -7.63 -15.20
CA GLU A 406 -20.91 -8.54 -14.07
C GLU A 406 -22.10 -8.47 -13.11
N ILE A 407 -22.42 -7.26 -12.64
CA ILE A 407 -23.55 -7.08 -11.72
C ILE A 407 -24.88 -7.37 -12.41
N TRP A 408 -25.06 -6.99 -13.68
CA TRP A 408 -26.29 -7.24 -14.38
C TRP A 408 -26.54 -8.73 -14.64
N SER A 409 -25.50 -9.52 -14.84
CA SER A 409 -25.63 -10.98 -14.98
C SER A 409 -26.19 -11.66 -13.73
N GLU A 410 -25.82 -11.14 -12.55
CA GLU A 410 -26.34 -11.65 -11.26
C GLU A 410 -27.78 -11.15 -10.96
N PHE A 411 -28.15 -9.98 -11.45
CA PHE A 411 -29.45 -9.35 -11.21
C PHE A 411 -30.21 -9.06 -12.50
N PRO A 412 -30.58 -10.07 -13.30
CA PRO A 412 -31.18 -9.89 -14.61
C PRO A 412 -32.58 -9.22 -14.57
N SER A 413 -33.22 -9.19 -13.41
CA SER A 413 -34.50 -8.49 -13.20
C SER A 413 -34.36 -6.96 -13.10
N MET A 414 -33.19 -6.45 -12.90
CA MET A 414 -32.92 -5.00 -12.82
C MET A 414 -32.69 -4.43 -14.22
N ASN A 415 -33.18 -3.21 -14.44
CA ASN A 415 -32.84 -2.50 -15.66
C ASN A 415 -31.44 -1.86 -15.59
N GLN A 416 -30.87 -1.50 -16.74
CA GLN A 416 -29.53 -0.95 -16.82
C GLN A 416 -29.33 0.33 -15.99
N ALA A 417 -30.34 1.17 -15.89
CA ALA A 417 -30.30 2.41 -15.12
C ALA A 417 -30.22 2.12 -13.59
N GLU A 418 -30.94 1.11 -13.13
CA GLU A 418 -30.91 0.67 -11.73
C GLU A 418 -29.57 0.10 -11.36
N VAL A 419 -28.96 -0.74 -12.22
CA VAL A 419 -27.61 -1.29 -12.00
C VAL A 419 -26.57 -0.16 -11.97
N ARG A 420 -26.63 0.78 -12.93
CA ARG A 420 -25.73 1.97 -12.93
C ARG A 420 -25.90 2.81 -11.67
N ALA A 421 -27.14 3.02 -11.21
CA ALA A 421 -27.40 3.78 -9.99
C ALA A 421 -26.87 3.06 -8.75
N ALA A 422 -26.97 1.73 -8.68
CA ALA A 422 -26.42 0.93 -7.60
C ALA A 422 -24.88 1.02 -7.55
N LEU A 423 -24.22 0.85 -8.69
CA LEU A 423 -22.76 0.99 -8.82
C LEU A 423 -22.27 2.41 -8.48
N ALA A 424 -23.00 3.44 -8.91
CA ALA A 424 -22.69 4.83 -8.59
C ALA A 424 -22.82 5.10 -7.07
N LYS A 425 -23.80 4.51 -6.38
CA LYS A 425 -23.92 4.58 -4.92
C LYS A 425 -22.76 3.91 -4.20
N CYS A 426 -22.14 2.89 -4.79
CA CYS A 426 -20.92 2.29 -4.27
C CYS A 426 -19.66 3.14 -4.55
N GLY A 427 -19.79 4.35 -5.10
CA GLY A 427 -18.68 5.27 -5.37
C GLY A 427 -18.01 5.09 -6.73
N LEU A 428 -18.55 4.24 -7.62
CA LEU A 428 -18.01 4.06 -8.96
C LEU A 428 -18.44 5.19 -9.88
N THR A 429 -17.49 5.78 -10.59
CA THR A 429 -17.79 6.77 -11.64
C THR A 429 -18.30 6.07 -12.92
N THR A 430 -18.92 6.81 -13.82
CA THR A 430 -19.39 6.27 -15.12
C THR A 430 -18.27 5.53 -15.86
N LYS A 431 -17.05 6.07 -15.84
CA LYS A 431 -15.87 5.44 -16.46
C LYS A 431 -15.53 4.09 -15.81
N HIS A 432 -15.57 4.01 -14.48
CA HIS A 432 -15.33 2.76 -13.75
C HIS A 432 -16.43 1.72 -14.06
N ILE A 433 -17.68 2.14 -14.15
CA ILE A 433 -18.81 1.26 -14.43
C ILE A 433 -18.67 0.58 -15.81
N GLU A 434 -18.10 1.27 -16.78
CA GLU A 434 -17.84 0.77 -18.13
C GLU A 434 -16.47 0.11 -18.32
N SER A 435 -15.60 0.18 -17.31
CA SER A 435 -14.30 -0.50 -17.32
C SER A 435 -14.46 -1.99 -17.00
N LYS A 436 -13.49 -2.79 -17.46
CA LYS A 436 -13.38 -4.20 -17.07
C LYS A 436 -13.15 -4.32 -15.58
N VAL A 437 -13.55 -5.47 -14.99
CA VAL A 437 -13.36 -5.76 -13.57
C VAL A 437 -11.88 -5.98 -13.25
N GLU A 438 -11.10 -6.44 -14.23
CA GLU A 438 -9.65 -6.62 -14.17
C GLU A 438 -8.88 -5.30 -14.29
#